data_86b8295b9ebf4488b86e649aaeae7b20
#
_entry.id   86b8295b9ebf4488b86e649aaeae7b20
#
_cell.length_a   1.000
_cell.length_b   1.000
_cell.length_c   1.000
_cell.angle_alpha   90.00
_cell.angle_beta   90.00
_cell.angle_gamma   90.00
#
_symmetry.space_group_name_H-M   'P 1'
#
loop_
_entity.id
_entity.type
_entity.pdbx_description
1 polymer ?
#
loop_
_entity_poly.entity_id
_entity_poly.type
_entity_poly.pdbx_seq_one_letter_code
_entity_poly.pdbx_strand_id
1 'polypeptide(L)'
;MRLKIIIAGLLTGLIAFAPLAATAEESETLRIILTGDHYVLPAKKGRGGYAKLATVVKQERAGAKHSIFVHSGDAYSPSLLAGMLKGAQTVDMLNAVGLDYMVLGNHEWDFGMDVLRERIWESKFPVMASNVVDVDGLPIDGTVRTAMVNVGTFRVGIIGLVTPETVALSSAGTDRFAPVLETAKALTKELKDQGANLIIALAHLDIYEDQELVDSGIVDVVLSGHDHYFISWDDGNVAWMEAGENSEKVGVMDLKLISYEKRGKKRFKWEADMRMVDTLNVSEDTAIAAKVKGYEDRLSKELDIKIGTTTTELDSRRKTVRGGEAAIGNLIADAMRAGV
;
A
#
# COMPACT_ATOMS: atom_id res chain seq x y z
N MET A 1 -36.96 -63.83 69.92
CA MET A 1 -35.80 -63.04 69.43
C MET A 1 -36.12 -62.69 67.99
N ARG A 2 -36.49 -61.37 67.74
CA ARG A 2 -36.87 -60.92 66.40
C ARG A 2 -35.70 -60.07 65.88
N LEU A 3 -35.15 -60.51 64.73
CA LEU A 3 -34.03 -59.86 64.02
C LEU A 3 -34.60 -58.77 63.16
N LYS A 4 -34.13 -57.50 63.40
CA LYS A 4 -34.47 -56.34 62.56
C LYS A 4 -33.37 -56.19 61.52
N ILE A 5 -33.73 -56.32 60.24
CA ILE A 5 -32.86 -56.05 59.08
C ILE A 5 -33.02 -54.56 58.75
N ILE A 6 -31.92 -53.80 58.81
CA ILE A 6 -31.85 -52.38 58.36
C ILE A 6 -31.30 -52.39 56.93
N ILE A 7 -32.14 -52.03 55.95
CA ILE A 7 -31.71 -51.81 54.56
C ILE A 7 -31.24 -50.31 54.46
N ALA A 8 -29.94 -50.10 54.26
CA ALA A 8 -29.36 -48.80 53.92
C ALA A 8 -29.46 -48.59 52.41
N GLY A 9 -30.32 -47.69 51.97
CA GLY A 9 -30.42 -47.29 50.56
C GLY A 9 -29.26 -46.35 50.17
N LEU A 10 -28.42 -46.77 49.25
CA LEU A 10 -27.40 -45.96 48.61
C LEU A 10 -28.08 -45.10 47.53
N LEU A 11 -28.19 -43.79 47.79
CA LEU A 11 -28.61 -42.80 46.76
C LEU A 11 -27.38 -42.40 45.94
N THR A 12 -27.19 -42.99 44.75
CA THR A 12 -26.19 -42.58 43.77
C THR A 12 -26.73 -41.36 43.02
N GLY A 13 -26.26 -40.16 43.44
CA GLY A 13 -26.52 -38.94 42.70
C GLY A 13 -25.75 -38.94 41.36
N LEU A 14 -26.47 -39.01 40.24
CA LEU A 14 -25.93 -38.79 38.89
C LEU A 14 -25.65 -37.28 38.75
N ILE A 15 -24.39 -36.89 38.87
CA ILE A 15 -23.97 -35.52 38.47
C ILE A 15 -23.88 -35.52 36.93
N ALA A 16 -24.92 -34.99 36.29
CA ALA A 16 -24.89 -34.73 34.85
C ALA A 16 -23.89 -33.60 34.60
N PHE A 17 -22.70 -33.93 34.13
CA PHE A 17 -21.81 -32.98 33.51
C PHE A 17 -22.44 -32.52 32.17
N ALA A 18 -23.09 -31.36 32.15
CA ALA A 18 -23.43 -30.72 30.91
C ALA A 18 -22.09 -30.39 30.18
N PRO A 19 -21.92 -30.80 28.92
CA PRO A 19 -20.74 -30.41 28.18
C PRO A 19 -20.74 -28.85 28.11
N LEU A 20 -19.69 -28.22 28.61
CA LEU A 20 -19.42 -26.80 28.31
C LEU A 20 -19.38 -26.75 26.79
N ALA A 21 -20.39 -26.16 26.17
CA ALA A 21 -20.35 -25.83 24.75
C ALA A 21 -19.10 -24.98 24.53
N ALA A 22 -18.09 -25.52 23.90
CA ALA A 22 -16.98 -24.77 23.41
C ALA A 22 -17.58 -23.72 22.46
N THR A 23 -17.58 -22.47 22.85
CA THR A 23 -18.03 -21.38 22.01
C THR A 23 -17.11 -21.36 20.80
N ALA A 24 -17.67 -21.57 19.61
CA ALA A 24 -16.92 -21.65 18.37
C ALA A 24 -16.21 -20.30 18.18
N GLU A 25 -14.90 -20.34 18.16
CA GLU A 25 -14.06 -19.23 17.73
C GLU A 25 -14.29 -19.05 16.22
N GLU A 26 -14.78 -17.87 15.81
CA GLU A 26 -14.96 -17.54 14.40
C GLU A 26 -13.74 -16.77 13.93
N SER A 27 -13.10 -17.23 12.87
CA SER A 27 -11.93 -16.55 12.31
C SER A 27 -11.96 -16.53 10.79
N GLU A 28 -11.47 -15.41 10.23
CA GLU A 28 -11.21 -15.21 8.81
C GLU A 28 -9.83 -14.56 8.64
N THR A 29 -9.21 -14.79 7.49
CA THR A 29 -7.91 -14.17 7.17
C THR A 29 -8.04 -13.27 5.95
N LEU A 30 -7.59 -12.03 6.09
CA LEU A 30 -7.39 -11.10 4.98
C LEU A 30 -5.92 -11.11 4.59
N ARG A 31 -5.60 -11.48 3.35
CA ARG A 31 -4.26 -11.30 2.79
C ARG A 31 -4.15 -9.91 2.18
N ILE A 32 -3.19 -9.13 2.64
CA ILE A 32 -2.83 -7.83 2.10
C ILE A 32 -1.55 -7.98 1.31
N ILE A 33 -1.55 -7.51 0.06
CA ILE A 33 -0.40 -7.46 -0.82
C ILE A 33 -0.04 -5.99 -0.97
N LEU A 34 1.16 -5.58 -0.55
CA LEU A 34 1.61 -4.19 -0.49
C LEU A 34 2.73 -3.93 -1.48
N THR A 35 2.62 -2.86 -2.26
CA THR A 35 3.70 -2.20 -2.98
C THR A 35 3.55 -0.68 -2.86
N GLY A 36 4.61 0.07 -3.14
CA GLY A 36 4.62 1.53 -3.21
C GLY A 36 5.82 2.01 -4.03
N ASP A 37 5.94 3.32 -4.22
CA ASP A 37 7.12 3.96 -4.77
C ASP A 37 7.60 3.29 -6.07
N HIS A 38 6.66 3.11 -7.03
CA HIS A 38 6.89 2.27 -8.20
C HIS A 38 7.09 3.10 -9.47
N TYR A 39 8.29 3.60 -9.66
CA TYR A 39 8.67 4.59 -10.67
C TYR A 39 8.98 4.01 -12.05
N VAL A 40 9.41 2.74 -12.14
CA VAL A 40 9.89 2.12 -13.38
C VAL A 40 9.07 0.90 -13.76
N LEU A 41 8.80 0.75 -15.07
CA LEU A 41 7.97 -0.36 -15.55
C LEU A 41 8.73 -1.70 -15.61
N PRO A 42 9.98 -1.77 -16.19
CA PRO A 42 10.71 -3.02 -16.31
C PRO A 42 11.43 -3.43 -15.02
N ALA A 43 11.75 -4.69 -14.92
CA ALA A 43 12.65 -5.20 -13.90
C ALA A 43 14.06 -4.58 -14.04
N LYS A 44 14.69 -4.22 -12.93
CA LYS A 44 16.05 -3.69 -12.88
C LYS A 44 16.98 -4.67 -12.19
N LYS A 45 18.06 -5.08 -12.86
CA LYS A 45 18.99 -6.10 -12.33
C LYS A 45 18.29 -7.40 -11.91
N GLY A 46 17.22 -7.78 -12.61
CA GLY A 46 16.46 -9.00 -12.37
C GLY A 46 15.42 -8.91 -11.22
N ARG A 47 15.24 -7.75 -10.57
CA ARG A 47 14.21 -7.51 -9.53
C ARG A 47 13.23 -6.43 -9.94
N GLY A 48 12.07 -6.45 -9.29
CA GLY A 48 11.04 -5.44 -9.46
C GLY A 48 10.33 -5.47 -10.80
N GLY A 49 9.68 -4.36 -11.11
CA GLY A 49 8.91 -4.16 -12.33
C GLY A 49 7.52 -4.80 -12.30
N TYR A 50 6.63 -4.23 -13.10
CA TYR A 50 5.20 -4.61 -13.08
C TYR A 50 4.93 -6.05 -13.53
N ALA A 51 5.75 -6.62 -14.43
CA ALA A 51 5.54 -7.98 -14.89
C ALA A 51 5.77 -9.04 -13.80
N LYS A 52 6.76 -8.85 -12.94
CA LYS A 52 7.02 -9.71 -11.79
C LYS A 52 6.02 -9.46 -10.67
N LEU A 53 5.70 -8.18 -10.40
CA LEU A 53 4.64 -7.80 -9.47
C LEU A 53 3.33 -8.53 -9.80
N ALA A 54 2.92 -8.52 -11.07
CA ALA A 54 1.69 -9.20 -11.52
C ALA A 54 1.70 -10.70 -11.21
N THR A 55 2.85 -11.36 -11.36
CA THR A 55 2.99 -12.78 -11.01
C THR A 55 2.81 -12.99 -9.50
N VAL A 56 3.47 -12.17 -8.66
CA VAL A 56 3.32 -12.25 -7.20
C VAL A 56 1.86 -12.02 -6.80
N VAL A 57 1.23 -10.95 -7.30
CA VAL A 57 -0.18 -10.65 -7.00
C VAL A 57 -1.10 -11.81 -7.35
N LYS A 58 -0.94 -12.42 -8.54
CA LYS A 58 -1.72 -13.58 -8.95
C LYS A 58 -1.52 -14.79 -8.03
N GLN A 59 -0.28 -15.08 -7.65
CA GLN A 59 0.04 -16.22 -6.78
C GLN A 59 -0.52 -16.01 -5.37
N GLU A 60 -0.35 -14.81 -4.81
CA GLU A 60 -0.84 -14.50 -3.47
C GLU A 60 -2.37 -14.49 -3.40
N ARG A 61 -3.05 -13.95 -4.41
CA ARG A 61 -4.52 -14.01 -4.49
C ARG A 61 -5.04 -15.44 -4.62
N ALA A 62 -4.39 -16.27 -5.42
CA ALA A 62 -4.80 -17.68 -5.58
C ALA A 62 -4.66 -18.48 -4.29
N GLY A 63 -3.76 -18.09 -3.39
CA GLY A 63 -3.55 -18.74 -2.08
C GLY A 63 -4.42 -18.19 -0.94
N ALA A 64 -5.35 -17.26 -1.20
CA ALA A 64 -6.15 -16.61 -0.16
C ALA A 64 -7.64 -16.59 -0.49
N LYS A 65 -8.48 -16.81 0.53
CA LYS A 65 -9.95 -16.69 0.40
C LYS A 65 -10.37 -15.22 0.27
N HIS A 66 -9.73 -14.33 1.03
CA HIS A 66 -9.93 -12.90 0.99
C HIS A 66 -8.58 -12.24 0.80
N SER A 67 -8.46 -11.35 -0.20
CA SER A 67 -7.22 -10.62 -0.45
C SER A 67 -7.52 -9.24 -0.99
N ILE A 68 -6.64 -8.29 -0.65
CA ILE A 68 -6.56 -6.96 -1.26
C ILE A 68 -5.11 -6.71 -1.71
N PHE A 69 -4.97 -6.05 -2.86
CA PHE A 69 -3.70 -5.54 -3.34
C PHE A 69 -3.73 -4.02 -3.25
N VAL A 70 -2.79 -3.43 -2.52
CA VAL A 70 -2.74 -2.00 -2.20
C VAL A 70 -1.42 -1.37 -2.62
N HIS A 71 -1.47 -0.08 -2.93
CA HIS A 71 -0.31 0.73 -3.30
C HIS A 71 -0.18 1.93 -2.36
N SER A 72 0.96 2.06 -1.72
CA SER A 72 1.21 3.11 -0.71
C SER A 72 1.70 4.46 -1.28
N GLY A 73 1.35 4.79 -2.54
CA GLY A 73 1.67 6.08 -3.14
C GLY A 73 2.92 6.10 -4.00
N ASP A 74 3.18 7.24 -4.66
CA ASP A 74 4.31 7.50 -5.54
C ASP A 74 4.40 6.52 -6.73
N ALA A 75 3.41 6.62 -7.62
CA ALA A 75 3.33 5.83 -8.84
C ALA A 75 3.48 6.68 -10.11
N TYR A 76 3.03 7.95 -10.10
CA TYR A 76 2.94 8.71 -11.35
C TYR A 76 4.29 9.30 -11.79
N SER A 77 5.21 9.56 -10.87
CA SER A 77 6.51 10.19 -11.04
C SER A 77 7.49 9.67 -9.96
N PRO A 78 8.82 9.85 -10.10
CA PRO A 78 9.54 10.29 -11.30
C PRO A 78 10.03 9.15 -12.19
N SER A 79 9.98 9.32 -13.50
CA SER A 79 10.72 8.49 -14.47
C SER A 79 10.78 9.17 -15.84
N LEU A 80 11.61 8.68 -16.75
CA LEU A 80 11.64 9.20 -18.14
C LEU A 80 10.27 9.05 -18.82
N LEU A 81 9.63 7.91 -18.65
CA LEU A 81 8.27 7.68 -19.18
C LEU A 81 7.26 8.61 -18.53
N ALA A 82 7.39 8.86 -17.22
CA ALA A 82 6.53 9.80 -16.51
C ALA A 82 6.66 11.22 -17.06
N GLY A 83 7.88 11.67 -17.38
CA GLY A 83 8.09 12.97 -18.03
C GLY A 83 7.34 13.10 -19.35
N MET A 84 7.20 12.02 -20.13
CA MET A 84 6.47 11.98 -21.39
C MET A 84 4.98 11.76 -21.25
N LEU A 85 4.57 10.86 -20.36
CA LEU A 85 3.19 10.33 -20.26
C LEU A 85 2.46 10.78 -19.00
N LYS A 86 3.14 11.55 -18.15
CA LYS A 86 2.58 12.17 -16.94
C LYS A 86 1.82 11.17 -16.05
N GLY A 87 2.40 9.98 -15.84
CA GLY A 87 1.83 8.95 -14.98
C GLY A 87 0.81 8.01 -15.62
N ALA A 88 0.32 8.28 -16.85
CA ALA A 88 -0.67 7.44 -17.51
C ALA A 88 -0.21 5.99 -17.70
N GLN A 89 1.11 5.76 -17.93
CA GLN A 89 1.69 4.44 -18.06
C GLN A 89 1.57 3.61 -16.78
N THR A 90 1.75 4.22 -15.62
CA THR A 90 1.68 3.52 -14.32
C THR A 90 0.24 3.22 -13.94
N VAL A 91 -0.69 4.16 -14.18
CA VAL A 91 -2.14 3.91 -14.02
C VAL A 91 -2.59 2.73 -14.90
N ASP A 92 -2.15 2.67 -16.19
CA ASP A 92 -2.47 1.55 -17.07
C ASP A 92 -1.89 0.22 -16.56
N MET A 93 -0.68 0.23 -15.97
CA MET A 93 -0.09 -0.96 -15.35
C MET A 93 -0.85 -1.39 -14.10
N LEU A 94 -1.14 -0.48 -13.17
CA LEU A 94 -1.88 -0.77 -11.95
C LEU A 94 -3.30 -1.29 -12.26
N ASN A 95 -3.97 -0.69 -13.24
CA ASN A 95 -5.25 -1.21 -13.76
C ASN A 95 -5.13 -2.64 -14.31
N ALA A 96 -4.06 -2.93 -15.04
CA ALA A 96 -3.83 -4.24 -15.65
C ALA A 96 -3.44 -5.32 -14.63
N VAL A 97 -2.68 -4.97 -13.59
CA VAL A 97 -2.33 -5.89 -12.49
C VAL A 97 -3.53 -6.10 -11.56
N GLY A 98 -4.49 -5.17 -11.55
CA GLY A 98 -5.72 -5.27 -10.77
C GLY A 98 -5.55 -4.79 -9.34
N LEU A 99 -5.10 -3.54 -9.18
CA LEU A 99 -5.02 -2.87 -7.88
C LEU A 99 -6.42 -2.71 -7.26
N ASP A 100 -6.52 -2.83 -5.92
CA ASP A 100 -7.78 -2.62 -5.20
C ASP A 100 -7.86 -1.23 -4.56
N TYR A 101 -6.75 -0.71 -4.00
CA TYR A 101 -6.70 0.64 -3.38
C TYR A 101 -5.32 1.25 -3.54
N MET A 102 -5.28 2.57 -3.73
CA MET A 102 -4.06 3.37 -3.73
C MET A 102 -4.25 4.60 -2.84
N VAL A 103 -3.28 4.93 -2.00
CA VAL A 103 -3.16 6.27 -1.44
C VAL A 103 -2.28 7.13 -2.34
N LEU A 104 -2.55 8.42 -2.42
CA LEU A 104 -1.65 9.36 -3.12
C LEU A 104 -0.36 9.53 -2.32
N GLY A 105 0.77 9.60 -3.01
CA GLY A 105 2.04 10.09 -2.46
C GLY A 105 2.32 11.52 -2.91
N ASN A 106 3.46 12.10 -2.56
CA ASN A 106 3.82 13.45 -2.97
C ASN A 106 4.09 13.57 -4.47
N HIS A 107 4.64 12.54 -5.09
CA HIS A 107 4.95 12.54 -6.53
C HIS A 107 3.71 12.46 -7.44
N GLU A 108 2.54 12.22 -6.93
CA GLU A 108 1.30 12.32 -7.68
C GLU A 108 0.98 13.77 -8.09
N TRP A 109 1.49 14.78 -7.37
CA TRP A 109 1.32 16.21 -7.69
C TRP A 109 2.40 16.79 -8.60
N ASP A 110 3.45 16.06 -8.99
CA ASP A 110 4.59 16.59 -9.74
C ASP A 110 4.21 17.28 -11.06
N PHE A 111 3.14 16.82 -11.70
CA PHE A 111 2.64 17.40 -12.95
C PHE A 111 1.46 18.35 -12.75
N GLY A 112 1.18 18.74 -11.51
CA GLY A 112 0.10 19.66 -11.13
C GLY A 112 -1.28 19.01 -11.09
N MET A 113 -2.25 19.78 -10.61
CA MET A 113 -3.59 19.34 -10.24
C MET A 113 -4.41 18.77 -11.40
N ASP A 114 -4.30 19.35 -12.59
CA ASP A 114 -5.09 18.89 -13.75
C ASP A 114 -4.68 17.48 -14.16
N VAL A 115 -3.37 17.21 -14.16
CA VAL A 115 -2.84 15.88 -14.46
C VAL A 115 -3.21 14.88 -13.35
N LEU A 116 -3.11 15.29 -12.09
CA LEU A 116 -3.54 14.44 -10.98
C LEU A 116 -5.00 13.98 -11.16
N ARG A 117 -5.92 14.92 -11.44
CA ARG A 117 -7.34 14.60 -11.69
C ARG A 117 -7.52 13.64 -12.87
N GLU A 118 -6.82 13.87 -13.99
CA GLU A 118 -6.86 12.95 -15.13
C GLU A 118 -6.46 11.51 -14.71
N ARG A 119 -5.37 11.35 -13.97
CA ARG A 119 -4.88 10.03 -13.52
C ARG A 119 -5.85 9.37 -12.54
N ILE A 120 -6.47 10.13 -11.64
CA ILE A 120 -7.51 9.62 -10.74
C ILE A 120 -8.69 9.08 -11.57
N TRP A 121 -9.17 9.81 -12.56
CA TRP A 121 -10.28 9.39 -13.41
C TRP A 121 -9.96 8.19 -14.35
N GLU A 122 -8.71 8.00 -14.73
CA GLU A 122 -8.25 6.83 -15.48
C GLU A 122 -8.10 5.58 -14.62
N SER A 123 -8.02 5.74 -13.30
CA SER A 123 -7.85 4.65 -12.35
C SER A 123 -9.14 3.84 -12.23
N LYS A 124 -9.04 2.50 -12.32
CA LYS A 124 -10.16 1.56 -12.14
C LYS A 124 -10.30 1.08 -10.69
N PHE A 125 -9.54 1.66 -9.81
CA PHE A 125 -9.50 1.41 -8.39
C PHE A 125 -9.70 2.70 -7.61
N PRO A 126 -10.24 2.66 -6.39
CA PRO A 126 -10.33 3.81 -5.51
C PRO A 126 -8.96 4.40 -5.20
N VAL A 127 -8.82 5.71 -5.43
CA VAL A 127 -7.66 6.52 -5.02
C VAL A 127 -8.04 7.25 -3.74
N MET A 128 -7.18 7.15 -2.73
CA MET A 128 -7.44 7.63 -1.38
C MET A 128 -6.59 8.86 -1.05
N ALA A 129 -7.20 9.86 -0.39
CA ALA A 129 -6.55 11.06 0.12
C ALA A 129 -7.36 11.62 1.29
N SER A 130 -7.33 10.95 2.45
CA SER A 130 -8.25 11.22 3.56
C SER A 130 -8.03 12.56 4.25
N ASN A 131 -6.78 13.03 4.27
CA ASN A 131 -6.37 14.28 4.91
C ASN A 131 -6.09 15.41 3.91
N VAL A 132 -6.50 15.25 2.64
CA VAL A 132 -6.28 16.28 1.60
C VAL A 132 -7.61 16.86 1.17
N VAL A 133 -7.66 18.19 1.04
CA VAL A 133 -8.80 18.94 0.52
C VAL A 133 -8.32 19.98 -0.49
N ASP A 134 -9.18 20.32 -1.42
CA ASP A 134 -8.98 21.38 -2.39
C ASP A 134 -9.10 22.80 -1.78
N VAL A 135 -9.05 23.82 -2.60
CA VAL A 135 -9.18 25.24 -2.20
C VAL A 135 -10.51 25.55 -1.50
N ASP A 136 -11.57 24.84 -1.86
CA ASP A 136 -12.92 25.00 -1.31
C ASP A 136 -13.15 24.19 -0.03
N GLY A 137 -12.17 23.39 0.36
CA GLY A 137 -12.24 22.50 1.54
C GLY A 137 -12.99 21.20 1.28
N LEU A 138 -13.18 20.85 0.01
CA LEU A 138 -13.78 19.58 -0.42
C LEU A 138 -12.70 18.53 -0.69
N PRO A 139 -12.99 17.23 -0.53
CA PRO A 139 -12.08 16.18 -0.98
C PRO A 139 -11.70 16.38 -2.45
N ILE A 140 -10.47 16.03 -2.83
CA ILE A 140 -10.03 16.05 -4.23
C ILE A 140 -11.00 15.21 -5.06
N ASP A 141 -11.48 15.80 -6.16
CA ASP A 141 -12.48 15.18 -7.02
C ASP A 141 -12.01 13.80 -7.54
N GLY A 142 -12.89 12.80 -7.42
CA GLY A 142 -12.60 11.40 -7.76
C GLY A 142 -11.89 10.60 -6.67
N THR A 143 -11.43 11.21 -5.57
CA THR A 143 -10.85 10.48 -4.44
C THR A 143 -11.90 9.99 -3.45
N VAL A 144 -11.53 8.98 -2.65
CA VAL A 144 -12.33 8.50 -1.52
C VAL A 144 -11.59 8.75 -0.21
N ARG A 145 -12.34 9.13 0.83
CA ARG A 145 -11.75 9.37 2.17
C ARG A 145 -11.58 8.09 2.96
N THR A 146 -12.50 7.16 2.82
CA THR A 146 -12.53 5.90 3.56
C THR A 146 -13.04 4.78 2.69
N ALA A 147 -12.65 3.55 3.01
CA ALA A 147 -13.23 2.35 2.42
C ALA A 147 -13.58 1.32 3.50
N MET A 148 -14.47 0.37 3.18
CA MET A 148 -14.85 -0.71 4.06
C MET A 148 -14.78 -2.03 3.30
N VAL A 149 -13.95 -2.96 3.76
CA VAL A 149 -13.77 -4.30 3.20
C VAL A 149 -14.47 -5.33 4.09
N ASN A 150 -15.30 -6.18 3.50
CA ASN A 150 -15.93 -7.28 4.21
C ASN A 150 -15.06 -8.55 4.11
N VAL A 151 -14.74 -9.15 5.24
CA VAL A 151 -13.92 -10.36 5.37
C VAL A 151 -14.72 -11.38 6.17
N GLY A 152 -15.54 -12.18 5.49
CA GLY A 152 -16.56 -13.00 6.14
C GLY A 152 -17.54 -12.12 6.94
N THR A 153 -17.61 -12.32 8.25
CA THR A 153 -18.44 -11.53 9.16
C THR A 153 -17.74 -10.31 9.72
N PHE A 154 -16.46 -10.12 9.41
CA PHE A 154 -15.67 -8.98 9.88
C PHE A 154 -15.67 -7.84 8.86
N ARG A 155 -15.49 -6.63 9.38
CA ARG A 155 -15.41 -5.40 8.59
C ARG A 155 -14.08 -4.70 8.89
N VAL A 156 -13.31 -4.44 7.84
CA VAL A 156 -12.02 -3.76 7.91
C VAL A 156 -12.16 -2.40 7.25
N GLY A 157 -11.94 -1.34 8.04
CA GLY A 157 -11.93 0.03 7.55
C GLY A 157 -10.56 0.40 7.00
N ILE A 158 -10.51 1.20 5.94
CA ILE A 158 -9.27 1.71 5.35
C ILE A 158 -9.37 3.22 5.27
N ILE A 159 -8.29 3.92 5.70
CA ILE A 159 -8.07 5.35 5.51
C ILE A 159 -6.81 5.57 4.70
N GLY A 160 -6.73 6.64 3.90
CA GLY A 160 -5.57 6.98 3.07
C GLY A 160 -4.91 8.27 3.56
N LEU A 161 -3.68 8.21 4.05
CA LEU A 161 -2.97 9.35 4.66
C LEU A 161 -1.77 9.77 3.80
N VAL A 162 -1.67 11.06 3.54
CA VAL A 162 -0.62 11.68 2.71
C VAL A 162 0.18 12.64 3.58
N THR A 163 1.51 12.66 3.44
CA THR A 163 2.36 13.60 4.18
C THR A 163 2.02 15.05 3.85
N PRO A 164 1.82 15.92 4.85
CA PRO A 164 1.67 17.36 4.64
C PRO A 164 2.91 18.03 4.02
N GLU A 165 4.08 17.40 4.06
CA GLU A 165 5.29 17.89 3.40
C GLU A 165 5.17 17.94 1.87
N THR A 166 4.18 17.29 1.28
CA THR A 166 3.84 17.34 -0.16
C THR A 166 3.81 18.77 -0.70
N VAL A 167 3.37 19.75 0.10
CA VAL A 167 3.37 21.18 -0.27
C VAL A 167 4.78 21.68 -0.59
N ALA A 168 5.81 21.18 0.10
CA ALA A 168 7.20 21.57 -0.12
C ALA A 168 7.91 20.66 -1.14
N LEU A 169 7.46 19.42 -1.27
CA LEU A 169 8.12 18.39 -2.08
C LEU A 169 7.65 18.36 -3.53
N SER A 170 6.45 18.91 -3.83
CA SER A 170 5.82 18.76 -5.14
C SER A 170 4.99 19.99 -5.55
N SER A 171 4.28 19.89 -6.67
CA SER A 171 3.45 20.98 -7.22
C SER A 171 2.00 20.92 -6.73
N ALA A 172 1.81 20.88 -5.41
CA ALA A 172 0.50 20.72 -4.77
C ALA A 172 -0.51 21.86 -5.00
N GLY A 173 -0.05 22.99 -5.58
CA GLY A 173 -0.91 24.11 -5.95
C GLY A 173 -1.64 24.71 -4.74
N THR A 174 -2.98 24.67 -4.76
CA THR A 174 -3.84 25.21 -3.71
C THR A 174 -4.40 24.16 -2.76
N ASP A 175 -4.00 22.91 -2.93
CA ASP A 175 -4.45 21.82 -2.05
C ASP A 175 -3.90 21.98 -0.64
N ARG A 176 -4.68 21.55 0.33
CA ARG A 176 -4.39 21.66 1.75
C ARG A 176 -4.38 20.31 2.40
N PHE A 177 -3.38 20.07 3.23
CA PHE A 177 -3.14 18.81 3.93
C PHE A 177 -3.42 19.02 5.42
N ALA A 178 -4.40 18.29 5.93
CA ALA A 178 -4.72 18.32 7.35
C ALA A 178 -3.72 17.45 8.15
N PRO A 179 -3.54 17.73 9.46
CA PRO A 179 -2.69 16.93 10.32
C PRO A 179 -3.07 15.44 10.30
N VAL A 180 -2.06 14.58 10.18
CA VAL A 180 -2.20 13.13 10.02
C VAL A 180 -2.95 12.50 11.19
N LEU A 181 -2.47 12.72 12.42
CA LEU A 181 -3.06 12.08 13.62
C LEU A 181 -4.50 12.53 13.90
N GLU A 182 -4.80 13.81 13.69
CA GLU A 182 -6.17 14.32 13.89
C GLU A 182 -7.14 13.70 12.91
N THR A 183 -6.73 13.59 11.64
CA THR A 183 -7.51 12.94 10.58
C THR A 183 -7.69 11.46 10.86
N ALA A 184 -6.60 10.75 11.20
CA ALA A 184 -6.64 9.34 11.55
C ALA A 184 -7.60 9.08 12.72
N LYS A 185 -7.55 9.89 13.77
CA LYS A 185 -8.43 9.77 14.95
C LYS A 185 -9.90 9.97 14.59
N ALA A 186 -10.21 11.01 13.80
CA ALA A 186 -11.58 11.31 13.40
C ALA A 186 -12.18 10.18 12.54
N LEU A 187 -11.43 9.72 11.53
CA LEU A 187 -11.90 8.69 10.60
C LEU A 187 -11.93 7.28 11.22
N THR A 188 -10.98 6.96 12.10
CA THR A 188 -11.03 5.72 12.88
C THR A 188 -12.31 5.67 13.72
N LYS A 189 -12.65 6.76 14.40
CA LYS A 189 -13.91 6.82 15.15
C LYS A 189 -15.11 6.63 14.23
N GLU A 190 -15.16 7.33 13.10
CA GLU A 190 -16.24 7.22 12.11
C GLU A 190 -16.42 5.77 11.62
N LEU A 191 -15.33 5.10 11.21
CA LEU A 191 -15.37 3.73 10.73
C LEU A 191 -15.74 2.73 11.83
N LYS A 192 -15.26 2.91 13.06
CA LYS A 192 -15.65 2.08 14.21
C LYS A 192 -17.13 2.27 14.53
N ASP A 193 -17.67 3.48 14.46
CA ASP A 193 -19.11 3.77 14.62
C ASP A 193 -19.96 3.11 13.51
N GLN A 194 -19.41 2.98 12.31
CA GLN A 194 -19.99 2.23 11.20
C GLN A 194 -19.83 0.70 11.33
N GLY A 195 -19.17 0.22 12.39
CA GLY A 195 -19.01 -1.21 12.70
C GLY A 195 -17.74 -1.85 12.15
N ALA A 196 -16.69 -1.08 11.86
CA ALA A 196 -15.37 -1.64 11.56
C ALA A 196 -14.80 -2.36 12.79
N ASN A 197 -14.34 -3.58 12.58
CA ASN A 197 -13.63 -4.36 13.60
C ASN A 197 -12.16 -3.93 13.72
N LEU A 198 -11.55 -3.61 12.57
CA LEU A 198 -10.14 -3.26 12.44
C LEU A 198 -9.98 -2.07 11.48
N ILE A 199 -8.97 -1.23 11.71
CA ILE A 199 -8.63 -0.07 10.87
C ILE A 199 -7.23 -0.21 10.31
N ILE A 200 -7.11 -0.05 8.98
CA ILE A 200 -5.86 0.04 8.24
C ILE A 200 -5.64 1.50 7.83
N ALA A 201 -4.48 2.06 8.14
CA ALA A 201 -3.97 3.25 7.48
C ALA A 201 -3.11 2.81 6.28
N LEU A 202 -3.58 3.09 5.07
CA LEU A 202 -2.75 3.07 3.88
C LEU A 202 -2.12 4.46 3.78
N ALA A 203 -0.79 4.55 3.93
CA ALA A 203 -0.10 5.79 4.24
C ALA A 203 1.05 6.05 3.25
N HIS A 204 1.29 7.31 2.97
CA HIS A 204 2.49 7.80 2.30
C HIS A 204 3.04 8.97 3.13
N LEU A 205 3.83 8.62 4.14
CA LEU A 205 4.25 9.50 5.22
C LEU A 205 5.77 9.40 5.40
N ASP A 206 6.39 10.48 5.93
CA ASP A 206 7.75 10.41 6.45
C ASP A 206 7.84 9.41 7.62
N ILE A 207 8.99 8.78 7.80
CA ILE A 207 9.22 7.75 8.83
C ILE A 207 8.85 8.22 10.26
N TYR A 208 9.01 9.50 10.56
CA TYR A 208 8.65 10.04 11.88
C TYR A 208 7.14 10.21 12.04
N GLU A 209 6.43 10.59 10.96
CA GLU A 209 4.96 10.64 10.93
C GLU A 209 4.35 9.24 11.06
N ASP A 210 4.94 8.24 10.35
CA ASP A 210 4.57 6.83 10.50
C ASP A 210 4.78 6.35 11.93
N GLN A 211 5.94 6.65 12.53
CA GLN A 211 6.23 6.27 13.91
C GLN A 211 5.25 6.90 14.90
N GLU A 212 4.92 8.19 14.73
CA GLU A 212 3.90 8.85 15.56
C GLU A 212 2.52 8.19 15.43
N LEU A 213 2.13 7.80 14.21
CA LEU A 213 0.87 7.10 13.96
C LEU A 213 0.86 5.73 14.63
N VAL A 214 1.94 4.97 14.52
CA VAL A 214 2.13 3.66 15.18
C VAL A 214 2.08 3.80 16.69
N ASP A 215 2.86 4.72 17.27
CA ASP A 215 2.93 4.95 18.73
C ASP A 215 1.59 5.42 19.32
N SER A 216 0.76 6.07 18.51
CA SER A 216 -0.56 6.54 18.92
C SER A 216 -1.55 5.41 19.19
N GLY A 217 -1.40 4.26 18.53
CA GLY A 217 -2.36 3.14 18.58
C GLY A 217 -3.77 3.50 18.09
N ILE A 218 -3.91 4.59 17.31
CA ILE A 218 -5.20 5.05 16.75
C ILE A 218 -5.73 4.06 15.71
N VAL A 219 -4.83 3.46 14.91
CA VAL A 219 -5.13 2.44 13.89
C VAL A 219 -4.52 1.11 14.30
N ASP A 220 -5.02 0.02 13.72
CA ASP A 220 -4.56 -1.33 14.05
C ASP A 220 -3.40 -1.77 13.11
N VAL A 221 -3.36 -1.24 11.87
CA VAL A 221 -2.34 -1.57 10.84
C VAL A 221 -1.92 -0.30 10.10
N VAL A 222 -0.60 -0.13 9.89
CA VAL A 222 -0.01 0.90 9.02
C VAL A 222 0.68 0.22 7.85
N LEU A 223 0.30 0.60 6.64
CA LEU A 223 0.90 0.17 5.37
C LEU A 223 1.47 1.40 4.70
N SER A 224 2.78 1.59 4.77
CA SER A 224 3.42 2.85 4.38
C SER A 224 4.32 2.74 3.14
N GLY A 225 4.79 3.89 2.67
CA GLY A 225 5.76 4.13 1.61
C GLY A 225 6.48 5.45 1.87
N HIS A 226 7.10 6.05 0.86
CA HIS A 226 7.84 7.30 0.88
C HIS A 226 9.35 7.16 1.15
N ASP A 227 9.72 6.48 2.24
CA ASP A 227 11.13 6.39 2.66
C ASP A 227 11.89 5.23 2.01
N HIS A 228 11.21 4.37 1.27
CA HIS A 228 11.74 3.20 0.56
C HIS A 228 12.37 2.16 1.49
N TYR A 229 11.96 2.10 2.76
CA TYR A 229 12.45 1.12 3.71
C TYR A 229 11.76 -0.24 3.54
N PHE A 230 12.39 -1.27 4.08
CA PHE A 230 11.78 -2.57 4.26
C PHE A 230 11.45 -2.73 5.74
N ILE A 231 10.21 -2.45 6.09
CA ILE A 231 9.71 -2.53 7.46
C ILE A 231 8.74 -3.70 7.58
N SER A 232 8.90 -4.47 8.66
CA SER A 232 7.98 -5.51 9.08
C SER A 232 8.03 -5.56 10.61
N TRP A 233 7.08 -4.91 11.27
CA TRP A 233 7.08 -4.71 12.71
C TRP A 233 5.68 -4.92 13.28
N ASP A 234 5.58 -5.52 14.46
CA ASP A 234 4.34 -5.78 15.18
C ASP A 234 4.64 -5.84 16.68
N ASP A 235 3.91 -5.07 17.50
CA ASP A 235 3.99 -5.09 18.97
C ASP A 235 2.77 -5.76 19.61
N GLY A 236 1.87 -6.33 18.80
CA GLY A 236 0.61 -6.93 19.23
C GLY A 236 -0.54 -5.92 19.39
N ASN A 237 -0.31 -4.61 19.21
CA ASN A 237 -1.33 -3.56 19.19
C ASN A 237 -1.43 -2.92 17.80
N VAL A 238 -0.30 -2.65 17.17
CA VAL A 238 -0.22 -2.12 15.80
C VAL A 238 0.76 -2.98 15.01
N ALA A 239 0.41 -3.31 13.75
CA ALA A 239 1.32 -3.89 12.78
C ALA A 239 1.71 -2.82 11.76
N TRP A 240 2.99 -2.75 11.39
CA TRP A 240 3.54 -1.78 10.44
C TRP A 240 4.37 -2.48 9.37
N MET A 241 4.09 -2.17 8.09
CA MET A 241 4.79 -2.72 6.94
C MET A 241 5.07 -1.64 5.90
N GLU A 242 6.31 -1.61 5.40
CA GLU A 242 6.73 -0.86 4.22
C GLU A 242 7.55 -1.78 3.30
N ALA A 243 7.30 -1.73 1.99
CA ALA A 243 7.81 -2.73 1.03
C ALA A 243 8.96 -2.24 0.13
N GLY A 244 9.58 -1.10 0.46
CA GLY A 244 10.62 -0.47 -0.36
C GLY A 244 10.06 0.06 -1.68
N GLU A 245 10.91 0.16 -2.71
CA GLU A 245 10.57 0.76 -3.98
C GLU A 245 10.52 -0.25 -5.15
N ASN A 246 9.84 0.14 -6.24
CA ASN A 246 9.85 -0.54 -7.55
C ASN A 246 9.48 -2.03 -7.51
N SER A 247 8.79 -2.48 -6.45
CA SER A 247 8.47 -3.90 -6.22
C SER A 247 9.71 -4.82 -6.26
N GLU A 248 10.90 -4.34 -5.83
CA GLU A 248 12.05 -5.21 -5.63
C GLU A 248 11.72 -6.32 -4.63
N LYS A 249 10.94 -5.96 -3.60
CA LYS A 249 10.17 -6.87 -2.77
C LYS A 249 8.71 -6.45 -2.76
N VAL A 250 7.83 -7.41 -2.49
CA VAL A 250 6.40 -7.19 -2.31
C VAL A 250 6.05 -7.58 -0.89
N GLY A 251 5.43 -6.68 -0.15
CA GLY A 251 4.95 -6.95 1.20
C GLY A 251 3.71 -7.85 1.16
N VAL A 252 3.68 -8.86 2.01
CA VAL A 252 2.49 -9.72 2.17
C VAL A 252 2.22 -9.87 3.66
N MET A 253 1.00 -9.48 4.07
CA MET A 253 0.51 -9.61 5.43
C MET A 253 -0.74 -10.48 5.44
N ASP A 254 -0.71 -11.57 6.17
CA ASP A 254 -1.88 -12.39 6.48
C ASP A 254 -2.45 -11.92 7.82
N LEU A 255 -3.55 -11.18 7.75
CA LEU A 255 -4.22 -10.58 8.90
C LEU A 255 -5.37 -11.48 9.34
N LYS A 256 -5.17 -12.25 10.41
CA LYS A 256 -6.17 -13.15 10.98
C LYS A 256 -7.08 -12.38 11.93
N LEU A 257 -8.36 -12.31 11.58
CA LEU A 257 -9.41 -11.66 12.35
C LEU A 257 -10.14 -12.73 13.16
N ILE A 258 -10.30 -12.50 14.47
CA ILE A 258 -10.76 -13.54 15.41
C ILE A 258 -11.86 -12.96 16.31
N SER A 259 -13.02 -13.59 16.29
CA SER A 259 -14.09 -13.34 17.22
C SER A 259 -14.19 -14.50 18.22
N TYR A 260 -14.18 -14.19 19.50
CA TYR A 260 -14.25 -15.19 20.56
C TYR A 260 -15.15 -14.73 21.69
N GLU A 261 -15.64 -15.63 22.49
CA GLU A 261 -16.43 -15.31 23.65
C GLU A 261 -15.57 -15.35 24.92
N LYS A 262 -15.69 -14.33 25.76
CA LYS A 262 -15.06 -14.28 27.08
C LYS A 262 -16.07 -13.77 28.10
N ARG A 263 -16.40 -14.61 29.08
CA ARG A 263 -17.37 -14.30 30.16
C ARG A 263 -18.74 -13.87 29.61
N GLY A 264 -19.27 -14.58 28.62
CA GLY A 264 -20.57 -14.33 28.00
C GLY A 264 -20.61 -13.07 27.10
N LYS A 265 -19.45 -12.48 26.75
CA LYS A 265 -19.36 -11.31 25.88
C LYS A 265 -18.53 -11.62 24.65
N LYS A 266 -19.04 -11.31 23.46
CA LYS A 266 -18.31 -11.36 22.21
C LYS A 266 -17.14 -10.39 22.26
N ARG A 267 -15.95 -10.85 21.85
CA ARG A 267 -14.70 -10.10 21.82
C ARG A 267 -14.06 -10.26 20.45
N PHE A 268 -13.23 -9.30 20.10
CA PHE A 268 -12.45 -9.29 18.86
C PHE A 268 -10.96 -9.17 19.20
N LYS A 269 -10.14 -9.87 18.44
CA LYS A 269 -8.69 -9.68 18.37
C LYS A 269 -8.24 -9.97 16.93
N TRP A 270 -7.01 -9.61 16.62
CA TRP A 270 -6.36 -9.92 15.35
C TRP A 270 -4.92 -10.36 15.59
N GLU A 271 -4.33 -11.02 14.58
CA GLU A 271 -2.94 -11.49 14.58
C GLU A 271 -2.40 -11.24 13.16
N ALA A 272 -1.18 -10.72 13.03
CA ALA A 272 -0.52 -10.47 11.73
C ALA A 272 0.63 -11.46 11.52
N ASP A 273 0.70 -12.04 10.32
CA ASP A 273 1.87 -12.78 9.82
C ASP A 273 2.40 -12.06 8.58
N MET A 274 3.65 -11.58 8.65
CA MET A 274 4.23 -10.69 7.66
C MET A 274 5.43 -11.31 6.98
N ARG A 275 5.52 -11.14 5.66
CA ARG A 275 6.69 -11.54 4.88
C ARG A 275 6.96 -10.59 3.71
N MET A 276 8.21 -10.57 3.27
CA MET A 276 8.64 -9.88 2.05
C MET A 276 8.96 -10.90 0.96
N VAL A 277 8.25 -10.82 -0.17
CA VAL A 277 8.50 -11.67 -1.35
C VAL A 277 9.54 -11.00 -2.23
N ASP A 278 10.77 -11.53 -2.27
CA ASP A 278 11.83 -11.05 -3.17
C ASP A 278 11.51 -11.46 -4.61
N THR A 279 11.48 -10.51 -5.53
CA THR A 279 11.09 -10.74 -6.92
C THR A 279 12.23 -11.24 -7.81
N LEU A 280 13.46 -11.42 -7.30
CA LEU A 280 14.64 -11.84 -8.10
C LEU A 280 14.36 -13.10 -8.92
N ASN A 281 13.79 -14.13 -8.30
CA ASN A 281 13.53 -15.42 -8.91
C ASN A 281 12.07 -15.62 -9.37
N VAL A 282 11.29 -14.54 -9.39
CA VAL A 282 9.91 -14.56 -9.87
C VAL A 282 9.91 -14.44 -11.39
N SER A 283 9.16 -15.31 -12.08
CA SER A 283 8.95 -15.19 -13.52
C SER A 283 8.04 -14.01 -13.87
N GLU A 284 8.26 -13.41 -14.99
CA GLU A 284 7.42 -12.32 -15.49
C GLU A 284 6.06 -12.84 -15.99
N ASP A 285 4.99 -12.12 -15.69
CA ASP A 285 3.71 -12.31 -16.36
C ASP A 285 3.81 -11.88 -17.82
N THR A 286 3.50 -12.77 -18.73
CA THR A 286 3.73 -12.55 -20.18
C THR A 286 2.87 -11.42 -20.75
N ALA A 287 1.65 -11.24 -20.26
CA ALA A 287 0.76 -10.18 -20.75
C ALA A 287 1.24 -8.80 -20.28
N ILE A 288 1.64 -8.69 -19.03
CA ILE A 288 2.18 -7.44 -18.46
C ILE A 288 3.56 -7.14 -19.06
N ALA A 289 4.43 -8.14 -19.24
CA ALA A 289 5.72 -7.96 -19.89
C ALA A 289 5.58 -7.41 -21.34
N ALA A 290 4.60 -7.87 -22.09
CA ALA A 290 4.31 -7.33 -23.42
C ALA A 290 3.87 -5.86 -23.38
N LYS A 291 3.07 -5.45 -22.38
CA LYS A 291 2.68 -4.04 -22.17
C LYS A 291 3.90 -3.19 -21.80
N VAL A 292 4.73 -3.65 -20.86
CA VAL A 292 5.98 -2.97 -20.46
C VAL A 292 6.85 -2.74 -21.68
N LYS A 293 7.08 -3.80 -22.49
CA LYS A 293 7.86 -3.68 -23.73
C LYS A 293 7.27 -2.65 -24.70
N GLY A 294 5.95 -2.56 -24.83
CA GLY A 294 5.30 -1.55 -25.67
C GLY A 294 5.62 -0.11 -25.23
N TYR A 295 5.70 0.13 -23.93
CA TYR A 295 6.11 1.44 -23.39
C TYR A 295 7.61 1.70 -23.58
N GLU A 296 8.46 0.70 -23.38
CA GLU A 296 9.91 0.82 -23.65
C GLU A 296 10.19 1.12 -25.14
N ASP A 297 9.49 0.42 -26.05
CA ASP A 297 9.62 0.65 -27.50
C ASP A 297 9.16 2.06 -27.88
N ARG A 298 8.12 2.60 -27.24
CA ARG A 298 7.66 3.99 -27.43
C ARG A 298 8.70 4.98 -26.94
N LEU A 299 9.24 4.79 -25.72
CA LEU A 299 10.29 5.62 -25.17
C LEU A 299 11.54 5.64 -26.07
N SER A 300 11.98 4.45 -26.53
CA SER A 300 13.14 4.34 -27.41
C SER A 300 12.95 5.14 -28.70
N LYS A 301 11.78 5.07 -29.35
CA LYS A 301 11.49 5.84 -30.56
C LYS A 301 11.60 7.34 -30.35
N GLU A 302 11.13 7.85 -29.21
CA GLU A 302 11.20 9.28 -28.89
C GLU A 302 12.63 9.72 -28.57
N LEU A 303 13.44 8.85 -27.94
CA LEU A 303 14.82 9.15 -27.58
C LEU A 303 15.82 8.95 -28.74
N ASP A 304 15.47 8.15 -29.75
CA ASP A 304 16.33 7.87 -30.91
C ASP A 304 16.33 9.01 -31.94
N ILE A 305 15.62 10.10 -31.71
CA ILE A 305 15.62 11.28 -32.60
C ILE A 305 16.98 11.97 -32.50
N LYS A 306 17.67 12.04 -33.65
CA LYS A 306 18.96 12.73 -33.76
C LYS A 306 18.75 14.23 -33.56
N ILE A 307 19.16 14.79 -32.43
CA ILE A 307 19.08 16.22 -32.10
C ILE A 307 20.35 17.00 -32.49
N GLY A 308 21.47 16.31 -32.75
CA GLY A 308 22.73 16.96 -33.08
C GLY A 308 23.89 15.97 -33.20
N THR A 309 25.08 16.53 -33.34
CA THR A 309 26.35 15.80 -33.31
C THR A 309 27.38 16.56 -32.47
N THR A 310 28.26 15.83 -31.80
CA THR A 310 29.37 16.41 -31.03
C THR A 310 30.67 15.77 -31.47
N THR A 311 31.77 16.52 -31.42
CA THR A 311 33.15 16.02 -31.63
C THR A 311 33.82 15.66 -30.30
N THR A 312 33.18 15.99 -29.16
CA THR A 312 33.67 15.69 -27.83
C THR A 312 32.94 14.46 -27.31
N GLU A 313 33.66 13.54 -26.68
CA GLU A 313 33.05 12.39 -26.01
C GLU A 313 32.19 12.88 -24.83
N LEU A 314 30.94 12.44 -24.81
CA LEU A 314 29.96 12.75 -23.74
C LEU A 314 29.86 11.53 -22.81
N ASP A 315 30.82 11.37 -21.90
CA ASP A 315 30.85 10.26 -20.96
C ASP A 315 29.82 10.49 -19.83
N SER A 316 28.74 9.71 -19.82
CA SER A 316 27.66 9.74 -18.82
C SER A 316 27.85 8.72 -17.69
N ARG A 317 28.93 7.97 -17.65
CA ARG A 317 29.17 6.97 -16.59
C ARG A 317 29.19 7.64 -15.22
N ARG A 318 28.53 7.01 -14.24
CA ARG A 318 28.38 7.53 -12.89
C ARG A 318 29.73 7.95 -12.25
N LYS A 319 30.78 7.16 -12.49
CA LYS A 319 32.12 7.46 -11.96
C LYS A 319 32.66 8.78 -12.50
N THR A 320 32.48 9.07 -13.79
CA THR A 320 32.91 10.30 -14.46
C THR A 320 32.11 11.50 -13.96
N VAL A 321 30.77 11.42 -14.05
CA VAL A 321 29.87 12.52 -13.72
C VAL A 321 29.89 12.89 -12.23
N ARG A 322 30.14 11.93 -11.33
CA ARG A 322 30.23 12.19 -9.89
C ARG A 322 31.63 12.44 -9.38
N GLY A 323 32.64 12.16 -10.20
CA GLY A 323 34.04 12.30 -9.82
C GLY A 323 34.64 13.67 -10.11
N GLY A 324 33.95 14.51 -10.89
CA GLY A 324 34.43 15.83 -11.30
C GLY A 324 33.62 16.43 -12.44
N GLU A 325 34.17 17.51 -13.02
CA GLU A 325 33.58 18.15 -14.21
C GLU A 325 33.57 17.18 -15.40
N ALA A 326 32.43 17.09 -16.09
CA ALA A 326 32.24 16.21 -17.23
C ALA A 326 31.58 16.96 -18.41
N ALA A 327 32.04 16.67 -19.63
CA ALA A 327 31.53 17.34 -20.85
C ALA A 327 30.00 17.20 -21.01
N ILE A 328 29.43 16.04 -20.66
CA ILE A 328 27.98 15.83 -20.65
C ILE A 328 27.27 16.74 -19.64
N GLY A 329 27.85 16.93 -18.45
CA GLY A 329 27.30 17.83 -17.42
C GLY A 329 27.29 19.28 -17.89
N ASN A 330 28.38 19.73 -18.51
CA ASN A 330 28.50 21.08 -19.07
C ASN A 330 27.48 21.31 -20.19
N LEU A 331 27.34 20.35 -21.12
CA LEU A 331 26.36 20.41 -22.21
C LEU A 331 24.93 20.54 -21.66
N ILE A 332 24.56 19.76 -20.63
CA ILE A 332 23.24 19.82 -20.02
C ILE A 332 23.03 21.18 -19.34
N ALA A 333 24.01 21.65 -18.55
CA ALA A 333 23.92 22.93 -17.87
C ALA A 333 23.81 24.12 -18.87
N ASP A 334 24.57 24.08 -19.95
CA ASP A 334 24.51 25.10 -21.01
C ASP A 334 23.16 25.05 -21.74
N ALA A 335 22.62 23.87 -22.03
CA ALA A 335 21.32 23.72 -22.65
C ALA A 335 20.19 24.26 -21.74
N MET A 336 20.23 23.96 -20.45
CA MET A 336 19.28 24.50 -19.47
C MET A 336 19.35 26.05 -19.41
N ARG A 337 20.56 26.60 -19.37
CA ARG A 337 20.75 28.05 -19.36
C ARG A 337 20.26 28.74 -20.64
N ALA A 338 20.36 28.07 -21.78
CA ALA A 338 19.91 28.61 -23.08
C ALA A 338 18.39 28.44 -23.31
N GLY A 339 17.74 27.58 -22.55
CA GLY A 339 16.28 27.31 -22.63
C GLY A 339 15.44 28.19 -21.70
N VAL A 340 16.06 29.01 -20.86
CA VAL A 340 15.46 30.01 -19.97
C VAL A 340 15.71 31.40 -20.58
#